data_8240d6da15e4748bfc8f8e5d74812044
#
_entry.id   8240d6da15e4748bfc8f8e5d74812044
#
_cell.length_a   1.000
_cell.length_b   1.000
_cell.length_c   1.000
_cell.angle_alpha   90.00
_cell.angle_beta   90.00
_cell.angle_gamma   90.00
#
_symmetry.space_group_name_H-M   'P 1'
#
loop_
_entity.id
_entity.type
_entity.pdbx_description
1 polymer ?
#
loop_
_entity_poly.entity_id
_entity_poly.type
_entity_poly.pdbx_seq_one_letter_code
_entity_poly.pdbx_strand_id
1 'polypeptide(L)'
;MYFDQSELLPADILVGRNEAPDASKARGIRSVLGSWSNHNALIVRSAEHGGYAVGDTTPPRAMVVSLHHYEDLVNAGTYKVRIYRVRDLSMDERLRISLKWYELSYGRHYSDYTLLQLALFRFVNHLPFRLPIRGTWCSENTVRPFTAILPDDRNPIRKPDPPFLLKKNVTPRTYANRLECGILEDVTERTNRNDK
;
A
#
# COMPACT_ATOMS: atom_id res chain seq x y z
N MET A 1 10.63 17.59 1.97
CA MET A 1 9.89 16.73 2.91
C MET A 1 10.85 15.66 3.40
N TYR A 2 10.91 15.44 4.71
CA TYR A 2 11.69 14.35 5.31
C TYR A 2 10.78 13.56 6.24
N PHE A 3 10.90 12.24 6.25
CA PHE A 3 10.15 11.42 7.19
C PHE A 3 10.74 11.51 8.59
N ASP A 4 9.90 11.82 9.57
CA ASP A 4 10.30 11.69 10.97
C ASP A 4 10.23 10.22 11.40
N GLN A 5 11.39 9.57 11.43
CA GLN A 5 11.46 8.16 11.78
C GLN A 5 11.05 7.87 13.23
N SER A 6 11.06 8.87 14.12
CA SER A 6 10.58 8.70 15.50
C SER A 6 9.06 8.57 15.58
N GLU A 7 8.35 9.10 14.59
CA GLU A 7 6.90 9.06 14.49
C GLU A 7 6.39 7.91 13.60
N LEU A 8 7.25 7.30 12.79
CA LEU A 8 6.88 6.13 11.99
C LEU A 8 6.78 4.88 12.86
N LEU A 9 5.82 4.02 12.54
CA LEU A 9 5.68 2.71 13.16
C LEU A 9 5.74 1.60 12.10
N PRO A 10 6.23 0.40 12.47
CA PRO A 10 6.10 -0.76 11.59
C PRO A 10 4.63 -0.98 11.24
N ALA A 11 4.35 -1.48 10.04
CA ALA A 11 3.00 -1.67 9.52
C ALA A 11 2.18 -0.39 9.29
N ASP A 12 2.79 0.81 9.34
CA ASP A 12 2.19 1.98 8.73
C ASP A 12 2.12 1.79 7.21
N ILE A 13 1.07 2.31 6.60
CA ILE A 13 0.78 2.11 5.18
C ILE A 13 1.11 3.40 4.44
N LEU A 14 2.09 3.33 3.55
CA LEU A 14 2.40 4.41 2.62
C LEU A 14 1.43 4.33 1.44
N VAL A 15 0.69 5.40 1.21
CA VAL A 15 -0.22 5.55 0.07
C VAL A 15 0.33 6.62 -0.84
N GLY A 16 0.64 6.24 -2.07
CA GLY A 16 1.39 7.07 -3.00
C GLY A 16 0.61 7.48 -4.24
N ARG A 17 0.95 8.65 -4.76
CA ARG A 17 0.48 9.17 -6.03
C ARG A 17 1.66 9.62 -6.89
N ASN A 18 1.95 8.85 -7.93
CA ASN A 18 2.95 9.21 -8.92
C ASN A 18 2.36 10.28 -9.86
N GLU A 19 3.00 11.43 -9.93
CA GLU A 19 2.63 12.59 -10.76
C GLU A 19 3.66 12.89 -11.85
N ALA A 20 4.69 12.06 -12.01
CA ALA A 20 5.69 12.25 -13.05
C ALA A 20 5.04 12.37 -14.44
N PRO A 21 5.58 13.22 -15.34
CA PRO A 21 5.00 13.45 -16.67
C PRO A 21 4.82 12.18 -17.52
N ASP A 22 5.71 11.21 -17.36
CA ASP A 22 5.72 9.93 -18.06
C ASP A 22 4.89 8.84 -17.36
N ALA A 23 4.31 9.12 -16.20
CA ALA A 23 3.55 8.15 -15.41
C ALA A 23 2.14 7.84 -15.99
N SER A 24 2.07 7.46 -17.26
CA SER A 24 0.81 7.15 -17.94
C SER A 24 0.04 6.00 -17.29
N LYS A 25 0.73 4.92 -16.88
CA LYS A 25 0.13 3.79 -16.15
C LYS A 25 -0.49 4.25 -14.83
N ALA A 26 0.21 5.09 -14.06
CA ALA A 26 -0.29 5.61 -12.79
C ALA A 26 -1.55 6.47 -12.96
N ARG A 27 -1.60 7.31 -14.00
CA ARG A 27 -2.79 8.08 -14.37
C ARG A 27 -3.96 7.18 -14.75
N GLY A 28 -3.69 6.15 -15.56
CA GLY A 28 -4.67 5.14 -15.94
C GLY A 28 -5.28 4.42 -14.72
N ILE A 29 -4.45 3.97 -13.77
CA ILE A 29 -4.91 3.33 -12.53
C ILE A 29 -5.85 4.26 -11.76
N ARG A 30 -5.46 5.53 -11.54
CA ARG A 30 -6.29 6.49 -10.82
C ARG A 30 -7.64 6.73 -11.51
N SER A 31 -7.63 6.89 -12.83
CA SER A 31 -8.85 7.08 -13.63
C SER A 31 -9.79 5.88 -13.51
N VAL A 32 -9.24 4.66 -13.65
CA VAL A 32 -10.02 3.42 -13.56
C VAL A 32 -10.60 3.23 -12.16
N LEU A 33 -9.84 3.49 -11.12
CA LEU A 33 -10.26 3.27 -9.73
C LEU A 33 -11.07 4.43 -9.15
N GLY A 34 -11.05 5.60 -9.78
CA GLY A 34 -11.61 6.83 -9.20
C GLY A 34 -10.92 7.18 -7.87
N SER A 35 -9.61 6.92 -7.77
CA SER A 35 -8.82 7.08 -6.54
C SER A 35 -7.82 8.22 -6.65
N TRP A 36 -7.56 8.88 -5.51
CA TRP A 36 -6.46 9.84 -5.40
C TRP A 36 -5.10 9.17 -5.64
N SER A 37 -4.91 7.97 -5.14
CA SER A 37 -3.65 7.22 -5.18
C SER A 37 -3.64 6.14 -6.25
N ASN A 38 -2.44 5.72 -6.63
CA ASN A 38 -2.20 4.62 -7.55
C ASN A 38 -1.23 3.57 -7.00
N HIS A 39 -0.71 3.79 -5.80
CA HIS A 39 0.30 2.93 -5.20
C HIS A 39 0.12 2.80 -3.69
N ASN A 40 0.50 1.65 -3.15
CA ASN A 40 0.57 1.38 -1.72
C ASN A 40 1.81 0.57 -1.41
N ALA A 41 2.41 0.87 -0.25
CA ALA A 41 3.55 0.18 0.28
C ALA A 41 3.41 0.05 1.81
N LEU A 42 4.27 -0.71 2.45
CA LEU A 42 4.24 -0.93 3.88
C LEU A 42 5.53 -0.43 4.52
N ILE A 43 5.43 0.31 5.63
CA ILE A 43 6.60 0.63 6.44
C ILE A 43 7.05 -0.64 7.16
N VAL A 44 8.30 -1.04 6.93
CA VAL A 44 8.91 -2.25 7.49
C VAL A 44 10.16 -1.92 8.29
N ARG A 45 10.50 -2.78 9.25
CA ARG A 45 11.80 -2.70 9.92
C ARG A 45 12.88 -3.25 9.01
N SER A 46 14.00 -2.54 8.90
CA SER A 46 15.13 -2.96 8.07
C SER A 46 16.44 -2.60 8.77
N ALA A 47 17.23 -3.62 9.09
CA ALA A 47 18.58 -3.40 9.61
C ALA A 47 19.51 -2.78 8.55
N GLU A 48 19.34 -3.15 7.29
CA GLU A 48 20.10 -2.64 6.16
C GLU A 48 19.92 -1.13 5.95
N HIS A 49 18.72 -0.63 6.23
CA HIS A 49 18.38 0.80 6.09
C HIS A 49 18.36 1.56 7.43
N GLY A 50 19.00 1.00 8.47
CA GLY A 50 19.19 1.70 9.74
C GLY A 50 17.95 1.93 10.59
N GLY A 51 16.87 1.17 10.38
CA GLY A 51 15.65 1.31 11.20
C GLY A 51 14.37 1.03 10.44
N TYR A 52 13.81 2.01 9.75
CA TYR A 52 12.63 1.85 8.92
C TYR A 52 12.96 1.98 7.44
N ALA A 53 12.23 1.23 6.64
CA ALA A 53 12.29 1.25 5.18
C ALA A 53 10.88 1.02 4.61
N VAL A 54 10.75 1.06 3.31
CA VAL A 54 9.49 0.84 2.61
C VAL A 54 9.53 -0.52 1.93
N GLY A 55 8.67 -1.43 2.35
CA GLY A 55 8.36 -2.66 1.65
C GLY A 55 7.49 -2.34 0.44
N ASP A 56 8.11 -2.21 -0.70
CA ASP A 56 7.50 -1.73 -1.93
C ASP A 56 7.26 -2.85 -2.94
N THR A 57 6.24 -2.70 -3.76
CA THR A 57 5.91 -3.63 -4.85
C THR A 57 5.69 -2.84 -6.12
N THR A 58 6.78 -2.68 -6.83
CA THR A 58 6.85 -2.04 -8.16
C THR A 58 7.50 -3.00 -9.16
N PRO A 59 7.29 -2.82 -10.49
CA PRO A 59 8.02 -3.62 -11.46
C PRO A 59 9.54 -3.53 -11.27
N PRO A 60 10.27 -4.61 -11.39
CA PRO A 60 9.81 -5.95 -11.77
C PRO A 60 9.38 -6.84 -10.60
N ARG A 61 9.64 -6.45 -9.35
CA ARG A 61 9.37 -7.29 -8.17
C ARG A 61 9.23 -6.48 -6.87
N ALA A 62 8.65 -7.09 -5.85
CA ALA A 62 8.61 -6.54 -4.51
C ALA A 62 10.02 -6.50 -3.88
N MET A 63 10.39 -5.36 -3.32
CA MET A 63 11.70 -5.08 -2.74
C MET A 63 11.59 -4.13 -1.55
N VAL A 64 12.65 -4.04 -0.77
CA VAL A 64 12.77 -3.01 0.25
C VAL A 64 13.54 -1.83 -0.34
N VAL A 65 13.00 -0.64 -0.16
CA VAL A 65 13.65 0.61 -0.57
C VAL A 65 13.78 1.55 0.63
N SER A 66 14.79 2.42 0.61
CA SER A 66 15.00 3.38 1.70
C SER A 66 13.85 4.40 1.76
N LEU A 67 13.61 4.99 2.92
CA LEU A 67 12.72 6.14 3.06
C LEU A 67 13.19 7.31 2.20
N HIS A 68 14.50 7.54 2.10
CA HIS A 68 15.09 8.60 1.27
C HIS A 68 14.69 8.52 -0.19
N HIS A 69 14.49 7.32 -0.74
CA HIS A 69 13.98 7.18 -2.10
C HIS A 69 12.64 7.90 -2.29
N TYR A 70 11.72 7.76 -1.34
CA TYR A 70 10.43 8.45 -1.39
C TYR A 70 10.54 9.94 -1.07
N GLU A 71 11.46 10.33 -0.17
CA GLU A 71 11.76 11.74 0.11
C GLU A 71 12.24 12.45 -1.14
N ASP A 72 13.15 11.83 -1.89
CA ASP A 72 13.67 12.37 -3.15
C ASP A 72 12.56 12.54 -4.20
N LEU A 73 11.70 11.54 -4.36
CA LEU A 73 10.57 11.61 -5.28
C LEU A 73 9.58 12.73 -4.92
N VAL A 74 9.31 12.93 -3.63
CA VAL A 74 8.43 14.00 -3.16
C VAL A 74 9.08 15.36 -3.33
N ASN A 75 10.37 15.50 -3.00
CA ASN A 75 11.12 16.75 -3.13
C ASN A 75 11.29 17.16 -4.61
N ALA A 76 11.39 16.19 -5.52
CA ALA A 76 11.36 16.41 -6.96
C ALA A 76 9.97 16.79 -7.50
N GLY A 77 8.93 16.78 -6.67
CA GLY A 77 7.55 17.07 -7.08
C GLY A 77 6.90 16.00 -7.96
N THR A 78 7.56 14.86 -8.14
CA THR A 78 7.07 13.75 -8.98
C THR A 78 6.18 12.76 -8.25
N TYR A 79 6.10 12.87 -6.91
CA TYR A 79 5.34 11.97 -6.08
C TYR A 79 4.66 12.69 -4.91
N LYS A 80 3.48 12.23 -4.53
CA LYS A 80 2.79 12.64 -3.30
C LYS A 80 2.57 11.43 -2.41
N VAL A 81 2.79 11.59 -1.12
CA VAL A 81 2.69 10.52 -0.13
C VAL A 81 1.73 10.90 0.99
N ARG A 82 0.96 9.91 1.45
CA ARG A 82 0.26 9.94 2.73
C ARG A 82 0.63 8.69 3.51
N ILE A 83 0.68 8.82 4.82
CA ILE A 83 0.95 7.70 5.74
C ILE A 83 -0.31 7.42 6.54
N TYR A 84 -0.80 6.20 6.45
CA TYR A 84 -1.97 5.73 7.18
C TYR A 84 -1.57 4.69 8.20
N ARG A 85 -2.11 4.82 9.39
CA ARG A 85 -1.88 3.92 10.52
C ARG A 85 -3.12 3.13 10.85
N VAL A 86 -2.99 1.81 10.96
CA VAL A 86 -4.05 0.98 11.51
C VAL A 86 -4.12 1.24 13.02
N ARG A 87 -5.31 1.62 13.50
CA ARG A 87 -5.56 1.83 14.92
C ARG A 87 -5.51 0.52 15.69
N ASP A 88 -5.30 0.62 17.00
CA ASP A 88 -5.43 -0.49 17.98
C ASP A 88 -4.53 -1.70 17.72
N LEU A 89 -3.43 -1.53 16.96
CA LEU A 89 -2.37 -2.54 16.86
C LEU A 89 -1.32 -2.33 17.93
N SER A 90 -1.00 -3.39 18.67
CA SER A 90 0.14 -3.41 19.57
C SER A 90 1.46 -3.34 18.79
N MET A 91 2.55 -2.96 19.44
CA MET A 91 3.88 -2.93 18.81
C MET A 91 4.32 -4.33 18.36
N ASP A 92 3.99 -5.37 19.13
CA ASP A 92 4.28 -6.75 18.74
C ASP A 92 3.57 -7.15 17.43
N GLU A 93 2.28 -6.85 17.32
CA GLU A 93 1.52 -7.10 16.09
C GLU A 93 2.11 -6.35 14.90
N ARG A 94 2.50 -5.09 15.10
CA ARG A 94 3.15 -4.27 14.05
C ARG A 94 4.46 -4.88 13.58
N LEU A 95 5.31 -5.32 14.49
CA LEU A 95 6.57 -5.99 14.17
C LEU A 95 6.34 -7.31 13.44
N ARG A 96 5.38 -8.12 13.90
CA ARG A 96 5.02 -9.39 13.25
C ARG A 96 4.48 -9.15 11.83
N ILE A 97 3.66 -8.13 11.61
CA ILE A 97 3.16 -7.75 10.28
C ILE A 97 4.34 -7.33 9.38
N SER A 98 5.26 -6.52 9.90
CA SER A 98 6.46 -6.11 9.17
C SER A 98 7.33 -7.31 8.75
N LEU A 99 7.61 -8.23 9.67
CA LEU A 99 8.37 -9.46 9.37
C LEU A 99 7.61 -10.36 8.37
N LYS A 100 6.30 -10.46 8.50
CA LYS A 100 5.46 -11.25 7.58
C LYS A 100 5.46 -10.70 6.17
N TRP A 101 5.68 -9.40 5.99
CA TRP A 101 5.84 -8.79 4.68
C TRP A 101 7.08 -9.36 3.96
N TYR A 102 8.22 -9.49 4.63
CA TYR A 102 9.41 -10.12 4.04
C TYR A 102 9.14 -11.56 3.60
N GLU A 103 8.48 -12.33 4.47
CA GLU A 103 8.19 -13.73 4.19
C GLU A 103 7.23 -13.91 3.00
N LEU A 104 6.18 -13.09 2.92
CA LEU A 104 5.11 -13.25 1.95
C LEU A 104 5.29 -12.47 0.65
N SER A 105 6.07 -11.40 0.67
CA SER A 105 6.08 -10.41 -0.41
C SER A 105 7.46 -10.19 -1.03
N TYR A 106 8.53 -10.16 -0.24
CA TYR A 106 9.87 -9.88 -0.74
C TYR A 106 10.27 -10.78 -1.91
N GLY A 107 10.83 -10.19 -2.98
CA GLY A 107 11.26 -10.89 -4.19
C GLY A 107 10.15 -11.38 -5.12
N ARG A 108 8.86 -11.26 -4.76
CA ARG A 108 7.76 -11.65 -5.65
C ARG A 108 7.67 -10.77 -6.88
N HIS A 109 7.44 -11.40 -8.02
CA HIS A 109 7.25 -10.68 -9.27
C HIS A 109 6.00 -9.83 -9.27
N TYR A 110 6.12 -8.62 -9.83
CA TYR A 110 4.99 -7.74 -10.10
C TYR A 110 4.16 -8.28 -11.27
N SER A 111 2.85 -8.15 -11.20
CA SER A 111 1.95 -8.57 -12.30
C SER A 111 1.33 -7.36 -13.00
N ASP A 112 1.76 -7.10 -14.21
CA ASP A 112 1.14 -6.07 -15.08
C ASP A 112 -0.26 -6.46 -15.56
N TYR A 113 -0.58 -7.75 -15.63
CA TYR A 113 -1.92 -8.23 -16.04
C TYR A 113 -3.05 -7.78 -15.12
N THR A 114 -2.70 -7.40 -13.92
CA THR A 114 -3.66 -6.87 -12.93
C THR A 114 -4.31 -5.58 -13.36
N LEU A 115 -3.61 -4.70 -14.07
CA LEU A 115 -4.18 -3.46 -14.59
C LEU A 115 -5.27 -3.74 -15.61
N LEU A 116 -5.04 -4.71 -16.49
CA LEU A 116 -6.05 -5.18 -17.44
C LEU A 116 -7.25 -5.78 -16.70
N GLN A 117 -7.01 -6.58 -15.66
CA GLN A 117 -8.07 -7.16 -14.85
C GLN A 117 -8.89 -6.09 -14.11
N LEU A 118 -8.24 -5.09 -13.51
CA LEU A 118 -8.94 -3.97 -12.86
C LEU A 118 -9.76 -3.15 -13.86
N ALA A 119 -9.23 -2.91 -15.05
CA ALA A 119 -9.97 -2.25 -16.13
C ALA A 119 -11.19 -3.08 -16.58
N LEU A 120 -10.99 -4.38 -16.78
CA LEU A 120 -12.09 -5.30 -17.13
C LEU A 120 -13.16 -5.36 -16.04
N PHE A 121 -12.80 -5.39 -14.76
CA PHE A 121 -13.76 -5.39 -13.64
C PHE A 121 -14.61 -4.12 -13.57
N ARG A 122 -14.10 -2.98 -14.02
CA ARG A 122 -14.89 -1.76 -14.07
C ARG A 122 -15.93 -1.79 -15.18
N PHE A 123 -15.61 -2.39 -16.32
CA PHE A 123 -16.50 -2.44 -17.50
C PHE A 123 -17.42 -3.66 -17.52
N VAL A 124 -17.02 -4.76 -16.85
CA VAL A 124 -17.77 -6.00 -16.80
C VAL A 124 -17.97 -6.36 -15.32
N ASN A 125 -19.04 -5.86 -14.75
CA ASN A 125 -19.36 -5.99 -13.31
C ASN A 125 -19.47 -7.44 -12.79
N HIS A 126 -19.31 -8.46 -13.63
CA HIS A 126 -19.60 -9.85 -13.29
C HIS A 126 -18.74 -10.88 -14.04
N LEU A 127 -17.42 -10.75 -14.05
CA LEU A 127 -16.62 -11.89 -14.50
C LEU A 127 -16.58 -12.97 -13.40
N PRO A 128 -17.26 -14.13 -13.62
CA PRO A 128 -17.35 -15.19 -12.61
C PRO A 128 -16.04 -15.97 -12.42
N PHE A 129 -15.01 -15.67 -13.21
CA PHE A 129 -13.76 -16.40 -13.22
C PHE A 129 -12.57 -15.49 -12.97
N ARG A 130 -11.58 -16.03 -12.27
CA ARG A 130 -10.27 -15.41 -12.12
C ARG A 130 -9.39 -15.81 -13.29
N LEU A 131 -8.80 -14.82 -13.93
CA LEU A 131 -7.64 -15.12 -14.77
C LEU A 131 -6.52 -15.64 -13.88
N PRO A 132 -5.87 -16.78 -14.24
CA PRO A 132 -4.74 -17.31 -13.51
C PRO A 132 -3.54 -16.36 -13.68
N ILE A 133 -3.44 -15.37 -12.78
CA ILE A 133 -2.39 -14.36 -12.86
C ILE A 133 -1.22 -14.82 -11.99
N ARG A 134 -0.07 -14.96 -12.61
CA ARG A 134 1.20 -15.14 -11.90
C ARG A 134 1.72 -13.76 -11.47
N GLY A 135 2.04 -13.62 -10.20
CA GLY A 135 2.53 -12.37 -9.63
C GLY A 135 1.54 -11.71 -8.68
N THR A 136 1.90 -10.53 -8.23
CA THR A 136 1.18 -9.79 -7.21
C THR A 136 1.26 -8.29 -7.49
N TRP A 137 0.43 -7.51 -6.86
CA TRP A 137 0.45 -6.05 -6.98
C TRP A 137 0.66 -5.35 -5.63
N CYS A 138 0.89 -4.05 -5.66
CA CYS A 138 1.23 -3.26 -4.48
C CYS A 138 0.21 -3.38 -3.35
N SER A 139 -1.08 -3.20 -3.62
CA SER A 139 -2.12 -3.28 -2.60
C SER A 139 -2.28 -4.68 -2.00
N GLU A 140 -2.14 -5.73 -2.80
CA GLU A 140 -2.21 -7.10 -2.32
C GLU A 140 -1.04 -7.41 -1.38
N ASN A 141 0.18 -7.02 -1.75
CA ASN A 141 1.36 -7.24 -0.91
C ASN A 141 1.34 -6.41 0.38
N THR A 142 0.69 -5.25 0.36
CA THR A 142 0.49 -4.45 1.56
C THR A 142 -0.49 -5.13 2.53
N VAL A 143 -1.53 -5.81 2.02
CA VAL A 143 -2.61 -6.40 2.84
C VAL A 143 -2.30 -7.80 3.34
N ARG A 144 -1.60 -8.61 2.57
CA ARG A 144 -1.28 -10.01 2.91
C ARG A 144 -0.71 -10.20 4.32
N PRO A 145 0.26 -9.37 4.79
CA PRO A 145 0.79 -9.50 6.15
C PRO A 145 -0.26 -9.30 7.23
N PHE A 146 -1.15 -8.32 7.09
CA PHE A 146 -2.25 -8.10 8.03
C PHE A 146 -3.18 -9.32 8.08
N THR A 147 -3.53 -9.85 6.90
CA THR A 147 -4.40 -11.03 6.79
C THR A 147 -3.79 -12.28 7.41
N ALA A 148 -2.47 -12.40 7.41
CA ALA A 148 -1.77 -13.55 7.97
C ALA A 148 -1.58 -13.46 9.49
N ILE A 149 -1.58 -12.26 10.05
CA ILE A 149 -1.28 -12.02 11.49
C ILE A 149 -2.55 -11.73 12.29
N LEU A 150 -3.50 -10.99 11.73
CA LEU A 150 -4.69 -10.56 12.44
C LEU A 150 -5.87 -11.51 12.15
N PRO A 151 -6.66 -11.86 13.18
CA PRO A 151 -7.90 -12.59 12.99
C PRO A 151 -8.90 -11.73 12.19
N ASP A 152 -9.87 -12.37 11.55
CA ASP A 152 -10.79 -11.73 10.60
C ASP A 152 -11.61 -10.58 11.22
N ASP A 153 -11.98 -10.69 12.49
CA ASP A 153 -12.73 -9.68 13.23
C ASP A 153 -11.90 -8.43 13.57
N ARG A 154 -10.59 -8.57 13.67
CA ARG A 154 -9.63 -7.48 13.94
C ARG A 154 -8.90 -6.99 12.70
N ASN A 155 -9.06 -7.66 11.57
CA ASN A 155 -8.40 -7.26 10.34
C ASN A 155 -9.12 -6.05 9.71
N PRO A 156 -8.57 -4.85 9.82
CA PRO A 156 -9.26 -3.63 9.38
C PRO A 156 -9.49 -3.59 7.88
N ILE A 157 -8.74 -4.39 7.13
CA ILE A 157 -8.75 -4.38 5.67
C ILE A 157 -9.71 -5.43 5.12
N ARG A 158 -10.09 -6.43 5.94
CA ARG A 158 -11.00 -7.52 5.56
C ARG A 158 -12.47 -7.27 5.85
N LYS A 159 -12.82 -6.27 6.65
CA LYS A 159 -14.24 -5.91 6.85
C LYS A 159 -14.85 -5.60 5.47
N PRO A 160 -15.99 -6.18 5.14
CA PRO A 160 -16.52 -6.12 3.80
C PRO A 160 -16.74 -4.67 3.38
N ASP A 161 -15.99 -4.26 2.38
CA ASP A 161 -16.47 -3.23 1.49
C ASP A 161 -17.78 -3.73 0.87
N PRO A 162 -18.68 -2.82 0.44
CA PRO A 162 -19.98 -3.22 -0.10
C PRO A 162 -19.83 -4.43 -1.04
N PRO A 163 -20.82 -5.32 -1.09
CA PRO A 163 -20.73 -6.68 -1.64
C PRO A 163 -20.26 -6.80 -3.10
N PHE A 164 -20.03 -5.70 -3.77
CA PHE A 164 -19.63 -5.62 -5.17
C PHE A 164 -18.12 -5.67 -5.42
N LEU A 165 -17.30 -5.47 -4.41
CA LEU A 165 -15.86 -5.66 -4.53
C LEU A 165 -15.55 -7.07 -4.02
N LEU A 166 -15.26 -7.96 -4.95
CA LEU A 166 -14.80 -9.31 -4.65
C LEU A 166 -13.83 -9.29 -3.47
N LYS A 167 -14.13 -10.07 -2.43
CA LYS A 167 -13.44 -10.21 -1.12
C LYS A 167 -11.90 -10.31 -1.15
N LYS A 168 -11.27 -10.14 -2.31
CA LYS A 168 -9.84 -10.37 -2.55
C LYS A 168 -9.12 -9.22 -3.27
N ASN A 169 -9.80 -8.18 -3.71
CA ASN A 169 -9.19 -7.09 -4.47
C ASN A 169 -9.09 -5.82 -3.62
N VAL A 170 -8.04 -5.72 -2.85
CA VAL A 170 -7.71 -4.47 -2.18
C VAL A 170 -7.08 -3.53 -3.19
N THR A 171 -7.62 -2.33 -3.28
CA THR A 171 -7.15 -1.28 -4.18
C THR A 171 -6.70 -0.06 -3.38
N PRO A 172 -5.96 0.89 -3.96
CA PRO A 172 -5.66 2.15 -3.30
C PRO A 172 -6.89 2.89 -2.77
N ARG A 173 -8.05 2.75 -3.42
CA ARG A 173 -9.32 3.33 -2.95
C ARG A 173 -9.82 2.71 -1.64
N THR A 174 -9.52 1.45 -1.39
CA THR A 174 -9.91 0.76 -0.16
C THR A 174 -9.41 1.48 1.08
N TYR A 175 -8.20 2.04 1.04
CA TYR A 175 -7.61 2.76 2.18
C TYR A 175 -8.34 4.09 2.45
N ALA A 176 -8.75 4.82 1.42
CA ALA A 176 -9.54 6.04 1.61
C ALA A 176 -10.87 5.74 2.34
N ASN A 177 -11.57 4.69 1.92
CA ASN A 177 -12.81 4.27 2.56
C ASN A 177 -12.59 3.85 4.03
N ARG A 178 -11.42 3.27 4.35
CA ARG A 178 -11.08 2.88 5.73
C ARG A 178 -10.76 4.06 6.64
N LEU A 179 -10.26 5.17 6.11
CA LEU A 179 -10.17 6.43 6.84
C LEU A 179 -11.56 6.92 7.27
N GLU A 180 -12.52 6.95 6.34
CA GLU A 180 -13.89 7.37 6.60
C GLU A 180 -14.57 6.51 7.67
N CYS A 181 -14.25 5.21 7.72
CA CYS A 181 -14.76 4.29 8.75
C CYS A 181 -14.02 4.38 10.08
N GLY A 182 -13.00 5.22 10.22
CA GLY A 182 -12.23 5.38 11.47
C GLY A 182 -11.29 4.21 11.81
N ILE A 183 -11.10 3.26 10.91
CA ILE A 183 -10.21 2.09 11.10
C ILE A 183 -8.74 2.47 10.89
N LEU A 184 -8.51 3.38 9.96
CA LEU A 184 -7.22 3.98 9.71
C LEU A 184 -7.19 5.41 10.27
N GLU A 185 -6.00 5.86 10.59
CA GLU A 185 -5.69 7.23 10.98
C GLU A 185 -4.70 7.79 9.96
N ASP A 186 -4.93 9.00 9.47
CA ASP A 186 -3.94 9.74 8.66
C ASP A 186 -2.92 10.36 9.61
N VAL A 187 -1.70 9.88 9.54
CA VAL A 187 -0.57 10.35 10.36
C VAL A 187 0.46 11.12 9.54
N THR A 188 0.11 11.50 8.33
CA THR A 188 1.01 12.13 7.36
C THR A 188 1.70 13.37 7.95
N GLU A 189 0.94 14.25 8.59
CA GLU A 189 1.51 15.49 9.16
C GLU A 189 2.48 15.22 10.31
N ARG A 190 2.21 14.21 11.14
CA ARG A 190 3.09 13.82 12.26
C ARG A 190 4.39 13.19 11.79
N THR A 191 4.32 12.44 10.70
CA THR A 191 5.47 11.70 10.16
C THR A 191 6.32 12.52 9.19
N ASN A 192 5.90 13.75 8.87
CA ASN A 192 6.63 14.63 7.98
C ASN A 192 7.31 15.74 8.77
N ARG A 193 8.64 15.77 8.76
CA ARG A 193 9.38 16.97 9.16
C ARG A 193 9.33 17.99 8.03
N ASN A 194 8.64 19.09 8.27
CA ASN A 194 8.93 20.31 7.53
C ASN A 194 10.15 20.93 8.22
N ASP A 195 11.28 21.00 7.54
CA ASP A 195 12.38 21.82 8.00
C ASP A 195 11.84 23.26 8.15
N LYS A 196 11.74 23.70 9.41
CA LYS A 196 11.49 25.09 9.75
C LYS A 196 12.77 25.87 9.63
#